data_4123cfc91cc0b4b0c3323d976b05cfd4
#
_entry.id   4123cfc91cc0b4b0c3323d976b05cfd4
#
_cell.length_a   1.000
_cell.length_b   1.000
_cell.length_c   1.000
_cell.angle_alpha   90.00
_cell.angle_beta   90.00
_cell.angle_gamma   90.00
#
_symmetry.space_group_name_H-M   'P 1'
#
loop_
_entity.id
_entity.type
_entity.pdbx_description
1 polymer ?
#
loop_
_entity_poly.entity_id
_entity_poly.type
_entity_poly.pdbx_seq_one_letter_code
_entity_poly.pdbx_strand_id
1 'polypeptide(L)'
;ECCGLLGGTSGVIAEVYLAQNAEKSPYRFSIDFKEQRRLEEKMVMKGEELLGFYHSHTGSPARPSPTDIRMMTAFFGPPIVHFIVSVADRTSPDIRAFYIENGEAQEQEFAILGEG
;
A
#
# COMPACT_ATOMS: atom_id res chain seq x y z
N GLU A 1 3.63 -9.44 -7.85
CA GLU A 1 2.83 -8.31 -7.38
C GLU A 1 3.64 -7.03 -7.39
N CYS A 2 2.99 -5.93 -7.74
CA CYS A 2 3.58 -4.60 -7.61
C CYS A 2 3.38 -4.09 -6.19
N CYS A 3 4.28 -3.24 -5.73
CA CYS A 3 4.15 -2.64 -4.40
C CYS A 3 4.82 -1.27 -4.38
N GLY A 4 4.53 -0.51 -3.35
CA GLY A 4 5.14 0.79 -3.17
C GLY A 4 4.62 1.54 -1.95
N LEU A 5 5.07 2.77 -1.83
CA LEU A 5 4.75 3.67 -0.74
C LEU A 5 3.88 4.82 -1.24
N LEU A 6 3.08 5.36 -0.34
CA LEU A 6 2.19 6.48 -0.64
C LEU A 6 2.56 7.65 0.26
N GLY A 7 2.90 8.76 -0.35
CA GLY A 7 3.32 9.96 0.36
C GLY A 7 2.35 11.11 0.16
N GLY A 8 2.30 12.01 1.14
CA GLY A 8 1.45 13.18 1.04
C GLY A 8 1.46 14.00 2.31
N THR A 9 0.45 14.85 2.46
CA THR A 9 0.31 15.75 3.61
C THR A 9 -1.14 15.82 4.04
N SER A 10 -1.35 15.99 5.35
CA SER A 10 -2.69 16.21 5.93
C SER A 10 -3.72 15.17 5.50
N GLY A 11 -3.30 13.90 5.43
CA GLY A 11 -4.20 12.81 5.06
C GLY A 11 -4.52 12.71 3.57
N VAL A 12 -3.88 13.53 2.73
CA VAL A 12 -4.09 13.53 1.28
C VAL A 12 -2.87 12.92 0.60
N ILE A 13 -3.08 11.79 -0.07
CA ILE A 13 -2.01 11.14 -0.84
C ILE A 13 -1.77 11.94 -2.11
N ALA A 14 -0.56 12.42 -2.28
CA ALA A 14 -0.17 13.26 -3.40
C ALA A 14 0.77 12.56 -4.38
N GLU A 15 1.47 11.50 -3.94
CA GLU A 15 2.46 10.86 -4.76
C GLU A 15 2.59 9.38 -4.45
N VAL A 16 2.84 8.60 -5.50
CA VAL A 16 3.05 7.16 -5.44
C VAL A 16 4.53 6.88 -5.71
N TYR A 17 5.15 6.15 -4.81
CA TYR A 17 6.57 5.77 -4.92
C TYR A 17 6.65 4.29 -5.22
N LEU A 18 7.01 3.95 -6.44
CA LEU A 18 7.15 2.56 -6.85
C LEU A 18 8.33 1.91 -6.13
N ALA A 19 8.13 0.70 -5.64
CA ALA A 19 9.16 -0.09 -5.01
C ALA A 19 9.31 -1.41 -5.74
N GLN A 20 10.52 -1.97 -5.71
CA GLN A 20 10.76 -3.28 -6.27
C GLN A 20 10.25 -4.33 -5.28
N ASN A 21 9.51 -5.31 -5.78
CA ASN A 21 9.08 -6.44 -4.96
C ASN A 21 10.27 -7.38 -4.75
N ALA A 22 10.77 -7.44 -3.52
CA ALA A 22 11.92 -8.26 -3.18
C ALA A 22 11.61 -9.76 -3.19
N GLU A 23 10.34 -10.14 -3.08
CA GLU A 23 9.93 -11.55 -3.08
C GLU A 23 9.96 -12.19 -4.46
N LYS A 24 9.88 -11.41 -5.53
CA LYS A 24 9.85 -11.91 -6.91
C LYS A 24 8.80 -13.00 -7.11
N SER A 25 7.65 -12.84 -6.48
CA SER A 25 6.54 -13.79 -6.53
C SER A 25 5.27 -13.09 -6.99
N PRO A 26 4.42 -13.74 -7.82
CA PRO A 26 3.12 -13.17 -8.16
C PRO A 26 2.11 -13.23 -6.99
N TYR A 27 2.44 -13.91 -5.91
CA TYR A 27 1.53 -14.11 -4.77
C TYR A 27 1.98 -13.43 -3.49
N ARG A 28 3.19 -12.87 -3.45
CA ARG A 28 3.75 -12.24 -2.26
C ARG A 28 4.46 -10.96 -2.65
N PHE A 29 4.58 -10.05 -1.69
CA PHE A 29 5.41 -8.88 -1.88
C PHE A 29 6.21 -8.61 -0.62
N SER A 30 7.34 -7.96 -0.81
CA SER A 30 8.18 -7.46 0.26
C SER A 30 8.98 -6.29 -0.28
N ILE A 31 9.12 -5.23 0.53
CA ILE A 31 9.94 -4.09 0.15
C ILE A 31 11.22 -4.15 0.95
N ASP A 32 12.38 -4.10 0.25
CA ASP A 32 13.66 -4.08 0.91
C ASP A 32 13.76 -2.85 1.83
N PHE A 33 14.27 -3.05 3.03
CA PHE A 33 14.35 -2.01 4.04
C PHE A 33 15.18 -0.80 3.57
N LYS A 34 16.26 -1.04 2.85
CA LYS A 34 17.10 0.05 2.33
C LYS A 34 16.36 0.87 1.28
N GLU A 35 15.59 0.20 0.43
CA GLU A 35 14.78 0.88 -0.57
C GLU A 35 13.68 1.69 0.08
N GLN A 36 13.02 1.14 1.10
CA GLN A 36 12.01 1.87 1.84
C GLN A 36 12.58 3.15 2.44
N ARG A 37 13.74 3.07 3.08
CA ARG A 37 14.39 4.26 3.63
C ARG A 37 14.71 5.29 2.57
N ARG A 38 15.20 4.85 1.43
CA ARG A 38 15.51 5.76 0.32
C ARG A 38 14.27 6.49 -0.18
N LEU A 39 13.15 5.78 -0.27
CA LEU A 39 11.89 6.40 -0.70
C LEU A 39 11.33 7.36 0.36
N GLU A 40 11.43 7.02 1.63
CA GLU A 40 11.01 7.91 2.71
C GLU A 40 11.86 9.16 2.77
N GLU A 41 13.16 9.08 2.50
CA GLU A 41 14.02 10.26 2.40
C GLU A 41 13.58 11.19 1.28
N LYS A 42 13.17 10.63 0.14
CA LYS A 42 12.61 11.44 -0.95
C LYS A 42 11.33 12.15 -0.54
N MET A 43 10.49 11.49 0.25
CA MET A 43 9.28 12.11 0.77
C MET A 43 9.59 13.31 1.65
N VAL A 44 10.54 13.15 2.56
CA VAL A 44 10.95 14.23 3.46
C VAL A 44 11.45 15.44 2.66
N MET A 45 12.22 15.21 1.62
CA MET A 45 12.72 16.29 0.77
C MET A 45 11.62 17.06 0.05
N LYS A 46 10.48 16.43 -0.18
CA LYS A 46 9.32 17.07 -0.81
C LYS A 46 8.32 17.63 0.21
N GLY A 47 8.63 17.53 1.50
CA GLY A 47 7.71 17.96 2.56
C GLY A 47 6.53 17.01 2.75
N GLU A 48 6.68 15.77 2.33
CA GLU A 48 5.65 14.75 2.47
C GLU A 48 5.96 13.81 3.62
N GLU A 49 4.92 13.11 4.08
CA GLU A 49 5.07 12.05 5.08
C GLU A 49 4.53 10.74 4.51
N LEU A 50 4.94 9.62 5.11
CA LEU A 50 4.44 8.31 4.73
C LEU A 50 3.00 8.17 5.22
N LEU A 51 2.06 8.02 4.29
CA LEU A 51 0.65 7.86 4.61
C LEU A 51 0.17 6.43 4.44
N GLY A 52 0.83 5.65 3.59
CA GLY A 52 0.41 4.29 3.37
C GLY A 52 1.33 3.49 2.47
N PHE A 53 0.88 2.27 2.25
CA PHE A 53 1.51 1.34 1.32
C PHE A 53 0.47 0.84 0.33
N TYR A 54 0.91 0.35 -0.81
CA TYR A 54 0.02 -0.34 -1.72
C TYR A 54 0.70 -1.58 -2.27
N HIS A 55 -0.13 -2.56 -2.66
CA HIS A 55 0.32 -3.68 -3.47
C HIS A 55 -0.83 -4.17 -4.34
N SER A 56 -0.49 -4.92 -5.38
CA SER A 56 -1.48 -5.45 -6.31
C SER A 56 -1.68 -6.94 -6.10
N HIS A 57 -2.91 -7.40 -6.35
CA HIS A 57 -3.25 -8.80 -6.45
C HIS A 57 -3.59 -9.11 -7.91
N THR A 58 -2.91 -10.08 -8.50
CA THR A 58 -3.09 -10.40 -9.92
C THR A 58 -4.19 -11.42 -10.15
N GLY A 59 -4.46 -12.30 -9.19
CA GLY A 59 -5.45 -13.36 -9.34
C GLY A 59 -6.39 -13.54 -8.16
N SER A 60 -6.43 -12.59 -7.23
CA SER A 60 -7.27 -12.66 -6.03
C SER A 60 -7.98 -11.34 -5.78
N PRO A 61 -9.03 -11.34 -4.93
CA PRO A 61 -9.77 -10.11 -4.62
C PRO A 61 -8.90 -9.06 -3.91
N ALA A 62 -9.38 -7.81 -3.90
CA ALA A 62 -8.71 -6.69 -3.24
C ALA A 62 -8.94 -6.76 -1.73
N ARG A 63 -8.40 -7.80 -1.10
CA ARG A 63 -8.45 -8.03 0.36
C ARG A 63 -7.10 -8.50 0.82
N PRO A 64 -6.67 -8.11 2.04
CA PRO A 64 -5.42 -8.63 2.58
C PRO A 64 -5.48 -10.15 2.71
N SER A 65 -4.45 -10.82 2.22
CA SER A 65 -4.28 -12.25 2.46
C SER A 65 -3.82 -12.48 3.90
N PRO A 66 -3.91 -13.71 4.43
CA PRO A 66 -3.35 -13.99 5.76
C PRO A 66 -1.86 -13.63 5.86
N THR A 67 -1.11 -13.80 4.78
CA THR A 67 0.31 -13.42 4.73
C THR A 67 0.45 -11.91 4.79
N ASP A 68 -0.36 -11.16 4.03
CA ASP A 68 -0.36 -9.70 4.07
C ASP A 68 -0.63 -9.19 5.48
N ILE A 69 -1.64 -9.74 6.15
CA ILE A 69 -2.02 -9.32 7.50
C ILE A 69 -0.87 -9.55 8.47
N ARG A 70 -0.22 -10.69 8.42
CA ARG A 70 0.91 -10.98 9.31
C ARG A 70 2.06 -10.01 9.10
N MET A 71 2.40 -9.74 7.84
CA MET A 71 3.50 -8.83 7.53
C MET A 71 3.19 -7.40 7.95
N MET A 72 2.00 -6.92 7.64
CA MET A 72 1.62 -5.53 7.90
C MET A 72 1.36 -5.26 9.37
N THR A 73 0.78 -6.22 10.11
CA THR A 73 0.55 -6.08 11.55
C THR A 73 1.86 -5.88 12.31
N ALA A 74 2.93 -6.53 11.86
CA ALA A 74 4.22 -6.46 12.55
C ALA A 74 4.89 -5.09 12.41
N PHE A 75 4.56 -4.30 11.38
CA PHE A 75 5.33 -3.11 11.04
C PHE A 75 4.53 -1.81 11.07
N PHE A 76 3.29 -1.80 10.56
CA PHE A 76 2.60 -0.54 10.30
C PHE A 76 1.12 -0.62 10.62
N GLY A 77 0.76 -0.30 11.86
CA GLY A 77 -0.62 -0.11 12.25
C GLY A 77 -1.12 1.30 11.92
N PRO A 78 -2.38 1.61 12.28
CA PRO A 78 -2.93 2.94 12.05
C PRO A 78 -2.02 4.05 12.59
N PRO A 79 -1.94 5.19 11.94
CA PRO A 79 -2.77 5.68 10.83
C PRO A 79 -2.26 5.33 9.43
N ILE A 80 -1.34 4.39 9.31
CA ILE A 80 -0.85 3.94 8.01
C ILE A 80 -1.92 3.12 7.31
N VAL A 81 -2.25 3.47 6.07
CA VAL A 81 -3.30 2.83 5.29
C VAL A 81 -2.66 1.88 4.28
N HIS A 82 -3.28 0.71 4.11
CA HIS A 82 -2.82 -0.27 3.14
C HIS A 82 -3.84 -0.36 2.00
N PHE A 83 -3.43 0.03 0.81
CA PHE A 83 -4.24 -0.07 -0.39
C PHE A 83 -3.93 -1.35 -1.13
N ILE A 84 -4.97 -2.05 -1.55
CA ILE A 84 -4.82 -3.26 -2.35
C ILE A 84 -5.57 -3.04 -3.65
N VAL A 85 -4.88 -3.26 -4.76
CA VAL A 85 -5.44 -3.13 -6.10
C VAL A 85 -5.54 -4.53 -6.69
N SER A 86 -6.75 -4.99 -6.96
CA SER A 86 -6.95 -6.28 -7.62
C SER A 86 -7.18 -6.09 -9.11
N VAL A 87 -6.42 -6.81 -9.90
CA VAL A 87 -6.62 -6.89 -11.36
C VAL A 87 -7.04 -8.30 -11.77
N ALA A 88 -7.63 -9.06 -10.84
CA ALA A 88 -8.19 -10.38 -11.14
C ALA A 88 -9.21 -10.29 -12.26
N ASP A 89 -10.04 -9.25 -12.24
CA ASP A 89 -10.86 -8.87 -13.38
C ASP A 89 -10.20 -7.67 -14.05
N ARG A 90 -9.54 -7.91 -15.18
CA ARG A 90 -8.78 -6.88 -15.87
C ARG A 90 -9.64 -5.77 -16.48
N THR A 91 -10.92 -6.04 -16.67
CA THR A 91 -11.86 -5.04 -17.21
C THR A 91 -12.42 -4.13 -16.13
N SER A 92 -12.27 -4.52 -14.86
CA SER A 92 -12.81 -3.77 -13.73
C SER A 92 -11.88 -3.92 -12.52
N PRO A 93 -10.74 -3.21 -12.48
CA PRO A 93 -9.85 -3.23 -11.33
C PRO A 93 -10.58 -2.75 -10.07
N ASP A 94 -10.31 -3.39 -8.94
CA ASP A 94 -10.89 -3.04 -7.66
C ASP A 94 -9.80 -2.50 -6.75
N ILE A 95 -10.07 -1.36 -6.09
CA ILE A 95 -9.13 -0.71 -5.18
C ILE A 95 -9.80 -0.57 -3.83
N ARG A 96 -9.18 -1.13 -2.78
CA ARG A 96 -9.70 -1.03 -1.42
C ARG A 96 -8.60 -0.64 -0.45
N ALA A 97 -9.00 0.03 0.61
CA ALA A 97 -8.09 0.53 1.63
C ALA A 97 -8.38 -0.12 2.97
N PHE A 98 -7.33 -0.43 3.74
CA PHE A 98 -7.46 -1.13 5.01
C PHE A 98 -6.53 -0.54 6.07
N TYR A 99 -7.00 -0.51 7.32
CA TYR A 99 -6.11 -0.49 8.47
C TYR A 99 -5.85 -1.92 8.89
N ILE A 100 -4.61 -2.26 9.19
CA ILE A 100 -4.22 -3.59 9.62
C ILE A 100 -3.60 -3.48 11.01
N GLU A 101 -4.22 -4.10 11.99
CA GLU A 101 -3.82 -4.00 13.38
C GLU A 101 -4.22 -5.28 14.11
N ASN A 102 -3.34 -5.78 14.97
CA ASN A 102 -3.63 -6.95 15.83
C ASN A 102 -4.13 -8.17 15.07
N GLY A 103 -3.58 -8.41 13.88
CA GLY A 103 -3.96 -9.56 13.07
C GLY A 103 -5.28 -9.42 12.36
N GLU A 104 -5.85 -8.23 12.33
CA GLU A 104 -7.14 -7.95 11.68
C GLU A 104 -7.02 -6.85 10.66
N ALA A 105 -7.81 -6.93 9.59
CA ALA A 105 -7.90 -5.91 8.57
C ALA A 105 -9.30 -5.27 8.65
N GLN A 106 -9.33 -3.94 8.72
CA GLN A 106 -10.57 -3.17 8.75
C GLN A 106 -10.61 -2.28 7.53
N GLU A 107 -11.61 -2.49 6.67
CA GLU A 107 -11.75 -1.70 5.46
C GLU A 107 -12.07 -0.24 5.79
N GLN A 108 -11.39 0.68 5.09
CA GLN A 108 -11.55 2.12 5.26
C GLN A 108 -12.14 2.73 4.01
N GLU A 109 -12.98 3.73 4.19
CA GLU A 109 -13.46 4.52 3.06
C GLU A 109 -12.40 5.54 2.65
N PHE A 110 -12.34 5.80 1.37
CA PHE A 110 -11.48 6.85 0.83
C PHE A 110 -12.18 7.51 -0.36
N ALA A 111 -11.77 8.74 -0.65
CA ALA A 111 -12.28 9.46 -1.80
C ALA A 111 -11.14 9.79 -2.74
N ILE A 112 -11.42 9.69 -4.04
CA ILE A 112 -10.47 10.14 -5.05
C ILE A 112 -10.75 11.62 -5.28
N LEU A 113 -9.76 12.46 -4.98
CA LEU A 113 -9.87 13.90 -5.20
C LEU A 113 -9.58 14.14 -6.66
N GLY A 114 -10.64 14.38 -7.42
CA GLY A 114 -10.52 14.63 -8.83
C GLY A 114 -9.87 15.97 -9.12
N GLU A 115 -9.25 16.05 -10.27
CA GLU A 115 -8.89 17.34 -10.84
C GLU A 115 -10.19 17.92 -11.37
N GLY A 116 -10.60 18.95 -10.78
CA GLY A 116 -11.86 19.60 -11.08
C GLY A 116 -12.20 19.72 -12.54
#